data_2700e7ea86c87a371647d32e41c922c9
#
_entry.id   2700e7ea86c87a371647d32e41c922c9
#
_cell.length_a   1.000
_cell.length_b   1.000
_cell.length_c   1.000
_cell.angle_alpha   90.00
_cell.angle_beta   90.00
_cell.angle_gamma   90.00
#
_symmetry.space_group_name_H-M   'P 1'
#
loop_
_entity.id
_entity.type
_entity.pdbx_description
1 polymer ?
#
loop_
_entity_poly.entity_id
_entity_poly.type
_entity_poly.pdbx_seq_one_letter_code
_entity_poly.pdbx_strand_id
1 'polypeptide(L)'
;MSQERVLIAGAGPVGLVAAAHLARTGVPVIVFEQGQRLSEESRASTFHPPTLDMLHALGAAEPLVAQGLKAPTFQYRTKKQGLLAEFDFAAIDNERAIVWRGKQI
;
A
#
# COMPACT_ATOMS: atom_id res chain seq x y z
N MET A 1 21.72 -20.11 -22.09
CA MET A 1 21.49 -20.30 -20.64
C MET A 1 20.06 -19.89 -20.33
N SER A 2 19.29 -20.79 -19.73
CA SER A 2 17.97 -20.44 -19.23
C SER A 2 18.12 -19.47 -18.06
N GLN A 3 17.57 -18.26 -18.19
CA GLN A 3 17.46 -17.37 -17.04
C GLN A 3 16.43 -17.95 -16.07
N GLU A 4 16.85 -18.16 -14.85
CA GLU A 4 15.92 -18.48 -13.78
C GLU A 4 14.94 -17.33 -13.60
N ARG A 5 13.67 -17.65 -13.48
CA ARG A 5 12.59 -16.67 -13.32
C ARG A 5 11.86 -16.90 -12.01
N VAL A 6 11.49 -15.82 -11.35
CA VAL A 6 10.59 -15.89 -10.20
C VAL A 6 9.17 -15.97 -10.71
N LEU A 7 8.42 -16.94 -10.22
CA LEU A 7 7.01 -17.15 -10.55
C LEU A 7 6.16 -16.61 -9.40
N ILE A 8 5.22 -15.73 -9.72
CA ILE A 8 4.29 -15.15 -8.74
C ILE A 8 2.89 -15.58 -9.12
N ALA A 9 2.21 -16.23 -8.21
CA ALA A 9 0.80 -16.60 -8.34
C ALA A 9 -0.08 -15.53 -7.69
N GLY A 10 -0.81 -14.81 -8.52
CA GLY A 10 -1.70 -13.74 -8.13
C GLY A 10 -1.17 -12.34 -8.49
N ALA A 11 -1.99 -11.55 -9.18
CA ALA A 11 -1.72 -10.14 -9.53
C ALA A 11 -2.54 -9.18 -8.66
N GLY A 12 -2.73 -9.53 -7.39
CA GLY A 12 -3.22 -8.61 -6.38
C GLY A 12 -2.14 -7.62 -5.94
N PRO A 13 -2.42 -6.74 -4.97
CA PRO A 13 -1.48 -5.71 -4.54
C PRO A 13 -0.12 -6.28 -4.11
N VAL A 14 -0.10 -7.35 -3.35
CA VAL A 14 1.13 -7.98 -2.87
C VAL A 14 1.94 -8.57 -4.02
N GLY A 15 1.30 -9.33 -4.90
CA GLY A 15 1.96 -9.96 -6.04
C GLY A 15 2.52 -8.93 -7.02
N LEU A 16 1.77 -7.86 -7.31
CA LEU A 16 2.22 -6.80 -8.21
C LEU A 16 3.38 -5.98 -7.62
N VAL A 17 3.35 -5.67 -6.33
CA VAL A 17 4.45 -4.97 -5.66
C VAL A 17 5.72 -5.83 -5.65
N ALA A 18 5.59 -7.12 -5.34
CA ALA A 18 6.71 -8.05 -5.40
C ALA A 18 7.29 -8.14 -6.81
N ALA A 19 6.44 -8.26 -7.83
CA ALA A 19 6.87 -8.31 -9.23
C ALA A 19 7.59 -7.03 -9.65
N ALA A 20 7.05 -5.86 -9.32
CA ALA A 20 7.65 -4.58 -9.67
C ALA A 20 9.01 -4.40 -8.99
N HIS A 21 9.11 -4.79 -7.72
CA HIS A 21 10.36 -4.68 -6.96
C HIS A 21 11.45 -5.59 -7.55
N LEU A 22 11.13 -6.84 -7.80
CA LEU A 22 12.06 -7.79 -8.42
C LEU A 22 12.48 -7.35 -9.82
N ALA A 23 11.54 -6.90 -10.63
CA ALA A 23 11.83 -6.42 -11.99
C ALA A 23 12.80 -5.22 -11.97
N ARG A 24 12.64 -4.30 -11.04
CA ARG A 24 13.55 -3.15 -10.88
C ARG A 24 14.96 -3.55 -10.46
N THR A 25 15.11 -4.66 -9.79
CA THR A 25 16.43 -5.20 -9.41
C THR A 25 17.03 -6.10 -10.51
N GLY A 26 16.38 -6.20 -11.66
CA GLY A 26 16.86 -6.99 -12.80
C GLY A 26 16.52 -8.48 -12.71
N VAL A 27 15.67 -8.89 -11.78
CA VAL A 27 15.22 -10.27 -11.65
C VAL A 27 14.06 -10.53 -12.60
N PRO A 28 14.16 -11.50 -13.53
CA PRO A 28 13.06 -11.86 -14.41
C PRO A 28 11.87 -12.44 -13.61
N VAL A 29 10.67 -11.97 -13.90
CA VAL A 29 9.45 -12.36 -13.19
C VAL A 29 8.35 -12.75 -14.16
N ILE A 30 7.58 -13.76 -13.81
CA ILE A 30 6.31 -14.08 -14.46
C ILE A 30 5.22 -14.03 -13.40
N VAL A 31 4.16 -13.27 -13.68
CA VAL A 31 2.97 -13.19 -12.82
C VAL A 31 1.83 -13.94 -13.48
N PHE A 32 1.19 -14.81 -12.71
CA PHE A 32 0.00 -15.54 -13.12
C PHE A 32 -1.21 -15.01 -12.38
N GLU A 33 -2.27 -14.69 -13.11
CA GLU A 33 -3.53 -14.22 -12.52
C GLU A 33 -4.69 -15.00 -13.15
N GLN A 34 -5.53 -15.59 -12.30
CA GLN A 34 -6.71 -16.33 -12.74
C GLN A 34 -7.92 -15.44 -13.05
N GLY A 35 -7.99 -14.25 -12.44
CA GLY A 35 -9.07 -13.29 -12.64
C GLY A 35 -8.90 -12.49 -13.92
N GLN A 36 -10.03 -12.09 -14.50
CA GLN A 36 -10.04 -11.25 -15.72
C GLN A 36 -10.17 -9.76 -15.42
N ARG A 37 -10.43 -9.39 -14.16
CA ARG A 37 -10.65 -8.01 -13.71
C ARG A 37 -9.94 -7.75 -12.39
N LEU A 38 -9.66 -6.49 -12.11
CA LEU A 38 -9.19 -6.07 -10.81
C LEU A 38 -10.28 -6.29 -9.77
N SER A 39 -9.88 -6.65 -8.55
CA SER A 39 -10.82 -6.79 -7.44
C SER A 39 -11.43 -5.44 -7.07
N GLU A 40 -12.74 -5.38 -7.00
CA GLU A 40 -13.48 -4.20 -6.57
C GLU A 40 -13.83 -4.26 -5.06
N GLU A 41 -13.48 -5.36 -4.40
CA GLU A 41 -13.74 -5.53 -2.98
C GLU A 41 -12.84 -4.64 -2.12
N SER A 42 -13.45 -3.96 -1.16
CA SER A 42 -12.75 -3.15 -0.17
C SER A 42 -12.20 -4.05 0.94
N ARG A 43 -10.92 -4.37 0.90
CA ARG A 43 -10.25 -5.22 1.91
C ARG A 43 -9.45 -4.43 2.93
N ALA A 44 -8.95 -3.28 2.55
CA ALA A 44 -8.22 -2.36 3.41
C ALA A 44 -8.49 -0.92 2.98
N SER A 45 -8.38 0.01 3.90
CA SER A 45 -8.69 1.41 3.61
C SER A 45 -7.52 2.36 3.87
N THR A 46 -6.41 1.86 4.41
CA THR A 46 -5.34 2.71 4.91
C THR A 46 -3.98 2.20 4.46
N PHE A 47 -3.17 3.09 3.93
CA PHE A 47 -1.76 2.86 3.65
C PHE A 47 -0.91 3.52 4.72
N HIS A 48 -0.02 2.76 5.32
CA HIS A 48 0.87 3.22 6.37
C HIS A 48 2.22 3.71 5.81
N PRO A 49 2.95 4.56 6.54
CA PRO A 49 4.20 5.15 6.06
C PRO A 49 5.21 4.18 5.47
N PRO A 50 5.53 3.02 6.07
CA PRO A 50 6.47 2.08 5.48
C PRO A 50 6.03 1.54 4.12
N THR A 51 4.73 1.32 3.95
CA THR A 51 4.16 0.89 2.66
C THR A 51 4.28 2.00 1.61
N LEU A 52 4.03 3.24 1.99
CA LEU A 52 4.18 4.39 1.09
C LEU A 52 5.63 4.60 0.69
N ASP A 53 6.58 4.35 1.58
CA ASP A 53 8.01 4.40 1.26
C ASP A 53 8.38 3.39 0.18
N MET A 54 7.92 2.17 0.32
CA MET A 54 8.13 1.12 -0.66
C MET A 54 7.46 1.46 -2.00
N LEU A 55 6.24 1.96 -1.98
CA LEU A 55 5.51 2.37 -3.18
C LEU A 55 6.15 3.60 -3.83
N HIS A 56 6.70 4.53 -3.05
CA HIS A 56 7.45 5.67 -3.58
C HIS A 56 8.68 5.21 -4.37
N ALA A 57 9.44 4.27 -3.84
CA ALA A 57 10.58 3.68 -4.55
C ALA A 57 10.18 3.04 -5.88
N LEU A 58 8.94 2.58 -6.02
CA LEU A 58 8.38 2.02 -7.25
C LEU A 58 7.71 3.07 -8.15
N GLY A 59 7.66 4.34 -7.74
CA GLY A 59 6.97 5.40 -8.46
C GLY A 59 5.45 5.36 -8.36
N ALA A 60 4.89 4.61 -7.42
CA ALA A 60 3.46 4.38 -7.28
C ALA A 60 2.80 5.16 -6.12
N ALA A 61 3.58 5.71 -5.19
CA ALA A 61 3.02 6.39 -4.02
C ALA A 61 2.31 7.69 -4.39
N GLU A 62 2.92 8.54 -5.19
CA GLU A 62 2.38 9.87 -5.52
C GLU A 62 1.04 9.80 -6.26
N PRO A 63 0.87 8.96 -7.30
CA PRO A 63 -0.44 8.79 -7.94
C PRO A 63 -1.50 8.23 -6.98
N LEU A 64 -1.11 7.31 -6.10
CA LEU A 64 -2.01 6.74 -5.09
C LEU A 64 -2.48 7.80 -4.10
N VAL A 65 -1.55 8.59 -3.61
CA VAL A 65 -1.78 9.69 -2.68
C VAL A 65 -2.68 10.76 -3.28
N ALA A 66 -2.51 11.08 -4.56
CA ALA A 66 -3.34 12.06 -5.27
C ALA A 66 -4.82 11.65 -5.34
N GLN A 67 -5.11 10.35 -5.27
CA GLN A 67 -6.47 9.79 -5.29
C GLN A 67 -7.04 9.57 -3.88
N GLY A 68 -6.22 9.66 -2.85
CA GLY A 68 -6.58 9.35 -1.48
C GLY A 68 -6.87 10.57 -0.62
N LEU A 69 -7.22 10.30 0.62
CA LEU A 69 -7.38 11.29 1.66
C LEU A 69 -6.28 11.13 2.70
N LYS A 70 -5.67 12.23 3.11
CA LYS A 70 -4.72 12.24 4.23
C LYS A 70 -5.47 12.06 5.54
N ALA A 71 -4.99 11.14 6.37
CA ALA A 71 -5.51 10.92 7.72
C ALA A 71 -4.39 11.23 8.73
N PRO A 72 -4.27 12.50 9.19
CA PRO A 72 -3.16 12.92 10.03
C PRO A 72 -3.27 12.40 11.47
N THR A 73 -4.45 11.99 11.88
CA THR A 73 -4.71 11.54 13.25
C THR A 73 -5.35 10.16 13.28
N PHE A 74 -5.14 9.46 14.37
CA PHE A 74 -5.77 8.20 14.68
C PHE A 74 -6.52 8.31 16.02
N GLN A 75 -7.78 7.89 16.05
CA GLN A 75 -8.63 8.03 17.21
C GLN A 75 -9.18 6.68 17.70
N TYR A 76 -9.13 6.49 19.00
CA TYR A 76 -9.88 5.44 19.68
C TYR A 76 -11.17 6.04 20.25
N ARG A 77 -12.31 5.46 19.88
CA ARG A 77 -13.63 5.90 20.33
C ARG A 77 -14.47 4.74 20.81
N THR A 78 -15.28 4.99 21.82
CA THR A 78 -16.36 4.07 22.20
C THR A 78 -17.72 4.72 21.98
N LYS A 79 -18.72 3.88 21.79
CA LYS A 79 -20.11 4.35 21.64
C LYS A 79 -20.60 5.07 22.91
N LYS A 80 -20.14 4.61 24.08
CA LYS A 80 -20.60 5.12 25.38
C LYS A 80 -19.88 6.41 25.81
N GLN A 81 -18.59 6.52 25.58
CA GLN A 81 -17.76 7.60 26.10
C GLN A 81 -17.26 8.58 25.02
N GLY A 82 -17.52 8.28 23.75
CA GLY A 82 -17.00 9.09 22.64
C GLY A 82 -15.50 8.90 22.43
N LEU A 83 -14.77 10.00 22.30
CA LEU A 83 -13.32 10.00 22.09
C LEU A 83 -12.59 9.58 23.36
N LEU A 84 -11.79 8.51 23.29
CA LEU A 84 -10.93 8.05 24.39
C LEU A 84 -9.50 8.53 24.25
N ALA A 85 -8.94 8.45 23.05
CA ALA A 85 -7.57 8.86 22.77
C ALA A 85 -7.44 9.29 21.32
N GLU A 86 -6.57 10.27 21.08
CA GLU A 86 -6.17 10.70 19.76
C GLU A 86 -4.66 10.74 19.65
N PHE A 87 -4.13 10.21 18.56
CA PHE A 87 -2.71 10.22 18.25
C PHE A 87 -2.50 11.03 16.97
N ASP A 88 -1.62 12.02 17.05
CA ASP A 88 -1.21 12.81 15.90
C ASP A 88 0.07 12.20 15.31
N PHE A 89 0.00 11.80 14.04
CA PHE A 89 1.16 11.24 13.33
C PHE A 89 2.28 12.25 13.11
N ALA A 90 2.00 13.55 13.18
CA ALA A 90 3.03 14.59 13.13
C ALA A 90 3.96 14.58 14.36
N ALA A 91 3.54 13.94 15.45
CA ALA A 91 4.38 13.75 16.63
C ALA A 91 5.44 12.64 16.46
N ILE A 92 5.33 11.82 15.41
CA ILE A 92 6.36 10.86 15.04
C ILE A 92 7.42 11.60 14.23
N ASP A 93 8.64 11.56 14.71
CA ASP A 93 9.78 12.19 14.03
C ASP A 93 10.18 11.39 12.78
N ASN A 94 9.35 11.50 11.76
CA ASN A 94 9.54 10.86 10.47
C ASN A 94 8.87 11.73 9.41
N GLU A 95 9.62 12.10 8.39
CA GLU A 95 9.13 12.91 7.26
C GLU A 95 7.90 12.31 6.56
N ARG A 96 7.62 11.03 6.79
CA ARG A 96 6.56 10.25 6.16
C ARG A 96 5.50 9.75 7.12
N ALA A 97 5.38 10.35 8.29
CA ALA A 97 4.39 9.99 9.30
C ALA A 97 2.95 10.36 8.91
N ILE A 98 2.61 10.25 7.65
CA ILE A 98 1.27 10.52 7.16
C ILE A 98 0.63 9.20 6.78
N VAL A 99 -0.40 8.83 7.51
CA VAL A 99 -1.27 7.73 7.15
C VAL A 99 -2.25 8.22 6.09
N TRP A 100 -2.33 7.50 5.00
CA TRP A 100 -3.19 7.83 3.89
C TRP A 100 -4.39 6.91 3.88
N ARG A 101 -5.60 7.49 3.81
CA ARG A 101 -6.76 6.74 3.36
C ARG A 101 -6.85 6.85 1.85
N GLY A 102 -6.51 5.80 1.18
CA GLY A 102 -6.77 5.66 -0.23
C GLY A 102 -8.22 5.22 -0.45
N LYS A 103 -8.86 5.79 -1.45
CA LYS A 103 -9.98 5.12 -2.07
C LYS A 103 -9.41 3.86 -2.70
N GLN A 104 -9.95 2.71 -2.37
CA GLN A 104 -9.52 1.49 -3.05
C GLN A 104 -9.87 1.63 -4.54
N ILE A 105 -8.87 1.44 -5.32
CA ILE A 105 -8.99 1.35 -6.76
C ILE A 105 -9.20 -0.12 -7.11
#